data_00c958a468d2c2892d77d24f65bbc1f5
#
_entry.id   00c958a468d2c2892d77d24f65bbc1f5
#
_cell.length_a   1.000
_cell.length_b   1.000
_cell.length_c   1.000
_cell.angle_alpha   90.00
_cell.angle_beta   90.00
_cell.angle_gamma   90.00
#
_symmetry.space_group_name_H-M   'P 1'
#
loop_
_entity.id
_entity.type
_entity.pdbx_description
1 polymer ?
#
loop_
_entity_poly.entity_id
_entity_poly.type
_entity_poly.pdbx_seq_one_letter_code
_entity_poly.pdbx_strand_id
1 'polypeptide(L)'
;MATIQKLKNKKGFSYRVIIRNKGLRTISKTFPRRQLASQFIHKMESNRQERALYSFKNDTTTFGELVIEYFKNDYQGSEAAHQKARTQHWVDLLGDRYIVDITTSDISYAINKLPKTLSNATKNRYKAAVSVVFSYACRQYGLVLNPVKNIRSLPENNARTRYLSNDERSRLF
;
A
#
# COMPACT_ATOMS: atom_id res chain seq x y z
N MET A 1 -1.53 24.76 -9.25
CA MET A 1 -1.38 26.14 -8.75
C MET A 1 -1.58 26.13 -7.24
N ALA A 2 -0.62 26.61 -6.46
CA ALA A 2 -0.68 26.66 -5.01
C ALA A 2 -0.95 28.09 -4.53
N THR A 3 -1.82 28.28 -3.53
CA THR A 3 -2.19 29.59 -2.99
C THR A 3 -2.15 29.54 -1.46
N ILE A 4 -1.63 30.59 -0.82
CA ILE A 4 -1.67 30.76 0.63
C ILE A 4 -2.67 31.88 0.96
N GLN A 5 -3.67 31.57 1.76
CA GLN A 5 -4.65 32.51 2.30
C GLN A 5 -4.34 32.81 3.77
N LYS A 6 -4.29 34.06 4.14
CA LYS A 6 -4.17 34.50 5.56
C LYS A 6 -5.57 34.59 6.15
N LEU A 7 -5.83 33.84 7.20
CA LEU A 7 -7.11 33.79 7.92
C LEU A 7 -6.93 34.43 9.30
N LYS A 8 -7.86 35.31 9.70
CA LYS A 8 -7.88 35.92 11.03
C LYS A 8 -8.74 35.05 11.95
N ASN A 9 -8.15 34.59 13.05
CA ASN A 9 -8.82 33.80 14.08
C ASN A 9 -8.89 34.59 15.39
N LYS A 10 -9.72 34.16 16.33
CA LYS A 10 -9.85 34.79 17.67
C LYS A 10 -8.53 34.90 18.43
N LYS A 11 -7.54 34.03 18.14
CA LYS A 11 -6.22 33.97 18.81
C LYS A 11 -5.06 34.47 17.91
N GLY A 12 -5.32 35.12 16.75
CA GLY A 12 -4.29 35.60 15.85
C GLY A 12 -4.54 35.24 14.39
N PHE A 13 -3.48 34.96 13.64
CA PHE A 13 -3.55 34.62 12.23
C PHE A 13 -3.17 33.16 11.98
N SER A 14 -3.85 32.53 11.02
CA SER A 14 -3.47 31.23 10.47
C SER A 14 -3.33 31.35 8.95
N TYR A 15 -2.63 30.38 8.35
CA TYR A 15 -2.32 30.38 6.91
C TYR A 15 -2.85 29.10 6.29
N ARG A 16 -3.86 29.25 5.43
CA ARG A 16 -4.46 28.13 4.71
C ARG A 16 -3.77 27.98 3.36
N VAL A 17 -3.19 26.83 3.13
CA VAL A 17 -2.66 26.44 1.82
C VAL A 17 -3.77 25.75 1.03
N ILE A 18 -3.92 26.15 -0.23
CA ILE A 18 -4.83 25.51 -1.18
C ILE A 18 -4.01 25.18 -2.43
N ILE A 19 -3.90 23.88 -2.75
CA ILE A 19 -3.21 23.41 -3.96
C ILE A 19 -4.26 22.80 -4.89
N ARG A 20 -4.44 23.43 -6.05
CA ARG A 20 -5.36 22.97 -7.10
C ARG A 20 -4.58 22.35 -8.24
N ASN A 21 -4.96 21.14 -8.63
CA ASN A 21 -4.40 20.42 -9.78
C ASN A 21 -5.52 20.05 -10.73
N LYS A 22 -5.25 20.17 -12.02
CA LYS A 22 -6.21 19.74 -13.05
C LYS A 22 -6.40 18.21 -12.94
N GLY A 23 -7.65 17.77 -12.74
CA GLY A 23 -7.99 16.35 -12.64
C GLY A 23 -7.77 15.68 -11.27
N LEU A 24 -7.25 16.41 -10.26
CA LEU A 24 -7.02 15.88 -8.92
C LEU A 24 -7.81 16.68 -7.88
N ARG A 25 -8.04 16.08 -6.70
CA ARG A 25 -8.67 16.75 -5.57
C ARG A 25 -7.84 17.96 -5.10
N THR A 26 -8.51 19.03 -4.73
CA THR A 26 -7.87 20.20 -4.13
C THR A 26 -7.36 19.88 -2.74
N ILE A 27 -6.06 20.05 -2.50
CA ILE A 27 -5.44 19.90 -1.18
C ILE A 27 -5.65 21.19 -0.39
N SER A 28 -6.21 21.12 0.80
CA SER A 28 -6.38 22.26 1.70
C SER A 28 -5.87 21.93 3.09
N LYS A 29 -4.89 22.70 3.60
CA LYS A 29 -4.31 22.52 4.94
C LYS A 29 -4.00 23.87 5.59
N THR A 30 -4.25 23.99 6.92
CA THR A 30 -4.04 25.24 7.65
C THR A 30 -2.84 25.13 8.58
N PHE A 31 -2.03 26.18 8.63
CA PHE A 31 -0.81 26.25 9.42
C PHE A 31 -0.80 27.47 10.33
N PRO A 32 -0.17 27.41 11.51
CA PRO A 32 -0.08 28.56 12.42
C PRO A 32 0.91 29.63 11.96
N ARG A 33 1.88 29.29 11.10
CA ARG A 33 2.92 30.20 10.59
C ARG A 33 3.03 30.14 9.07
N ARG A 34 3.27 31.28 8.43
CA ARG A 34 3.44 31.38 6.99
C ARG A 34 4.60 30.53 6.45
N GLN A 35 5.71 30.45 7.22
CA GLN A 35 6.87 29.64 6.85
C GLN A 35 6.52 28.16 6.70
N LEU A 36 5.75 27.60 7.65
CA LEU A 36 5.29 26.21 7.57
C LEU A 36 4.37 25.96 6.39
N ALA A 37 3.52 26.95 6.06
CA ALA A 37 2.68 26.89 4.86
C ALA A 37 3.52 26.88 3.59
N SER A 38 4.57 27.71 3.50
CA SER A 38 5.49 27.75 2.37
C SER A 38 6.30 26.46 2.23
N GLN A 39 6.86 25.95 3.34
CA GLN A 39 7.58 24.66 3.35
C GLN A 39 6.69 23.51 2.89
N PHE A 40 5.43 23.49 3.31
CA PHE A 40 4.47 22.48 2.84
C PHE A 40 4.24 22.56 1.34
N ILE A 41 4.13 23.78 0.76
CA ILE A 41 4.01 23.93 -0.69
C ILE A 41 5.23 23.39 -1.40
N HIS A 42 6.44 23.81 -0.99
CA HIS A 42 7.68 23.32 -1.60
C HIS A 42 7.81 21.79 -1.51
N LYS A 43 7.47 21.22 -0.35
CA LYS A 43 7.46 19.75 -0.17
C LYS A 43 6.48 19.07 -1.13
N MET A 44 5.28 19.62 -1.29
CA MET A 44 4.27 19.08 -2.22
C MET A 44 4.65 19.28 -3.68
N GLU A 45 5.38 20.31 -4.02
CA GLU A 45 5.85 20.57 -5.39
C GLU A 45 7.06 19.72 -5.75
N SER A 46 7.98 19.52 -4.81
CA SER A 46 9.18 18.69 -5.03
C SER A 46 8.86 17.18 -5.02
N ASN A 47 7.87 16.74 -4.25
CA ASN A 47 7.51 15.34 -4.14
C ASN A 47 6.15 15.04 -4.80
N ARG A 48 6.20 14.66 -6.08
CA ARG A 48 5.01 14.29 -6.87
C ARG A 48 4.22 13.14 -6.25
N GLN A 49 4.88 12.22 -5.56
CA GLN A 49 4.26 11.05 -4.93
C GLN A 49 3.47 11.45 -3.67
N GLU A 50 4.05 12.27 -2.77
CA GLU A 50 3.32 12.81 -1.63
C GLU A 50 2.12 13.66 -2.07
N ARG A 51 2.30 14.48 -3.12
CA ARG A 51 1.22 15.30 -3.67
C ARG A 51 0.04 14.46 -4.15
N ALA A 52 0.30 13.32 -4.78
CA ALA A 52 -0.73 12.43 -5.26
C ALA A 52 -1.46 11.73 -4.12
N LEU A 53 -0.77 11.34 -3.04
CA LEU A 53 -1.40 10.80 -1.82
C LEU A 53 -2.42 11.77 -1.21
N TYR A 54 -2.08 13.07 -1.14
CA TYR A 54 -2.99 14.10 -0.63
C TYR A 54 -4.18 14.43 -1.56
N SER A 55 -4.10 14.09 -2.83
CA SER A 55 -5.14 14.38 -3.82
C SER A 55 -6.07 13.19 -4.13
N PHE A 56 -5.96 12.13 -3.37
CA PHE A 56 -6.72 10.92 -3.54
C PHE A 56 -8.23 11.14 -3.35
N LYS A 57 -9.05 10.65 -4.29
CA LYS A 57 -10.50 10.91 -4.32
C LYS A 57 -11.30 10.12 -3.30
N ASN A 58 -10.82 8.95 -2.87
CA ASN A 58 -11.55 8.01 -2.01
C ASN A 58 -10.81 7.78 -0.69
N ASP A 59 -10.74 8.81 0.14
CA ASP A 59 -10.12 8.75 1.48
C ASP A 59 -10.86 7.81 2.45
N THR A 60 -12.04 7.30 2.07
CA THR A 60 -12.95 6.56 2.95
C THR A 60 -12.98 5.05 2.69
N THR A 61 -12.29 4.54 1.67
CA THR A 61 -12.27 3.09 1.42
C THR A 61 -11.33 2.40 2.40
N THR A 62 -11.86 1.46 3.17
CA THR A 62 -11.08 0.64 4.09
C THR A 62 -10.37 -0.49 3.35
N PHE A 63 -9.34 -1.05 3.97
CA PHE A 63 -8.63 -2.19 3.38
C PHE A 63 -9.53 -3.43 3.27
N GLY A 64 -10.42 -3.64 4.24
CA GLY A 64 -11.40 -4.73 4.20
C GLY A 64 -12.35 -4.63 3.02
N GLU A 65 -12.92 -3.43 2.77
CA GLU A 65 -13.77 -3.16 1.61
C GLU A 65 -13.02 -3.38 0.30
N LEU A 66 -11.77 -2.90 0.20
CA LEU A 66 -10.90 -3.10 -0.95
C LEU A 66 -10.69 -4.58 -1.25
N VAL A 67 -10.45 -5.40 -0.24
CA VAL A 67 -10.26 -6.86 -0.39
C VAL A 67 -11.51 -7.53 -0.92
N ILE A 68 -12.70 -7.19 -0.40
CA ILE A 68 -13.98 -7.72 -0.87
C ILE A 68 -14.17 -7.37 -2.35
N GLU A 69 -13.92 -6.13 -2.70
CA GLU A 69 -14.06 -5.63 -4.06
C GLU A 69 -13.07 -6.27 -5.03
N TYR A 70 -11.81 -6.46 -4.62
CA TYR A 70 -10.80 -7.15 -5.39
C TYR A 70 -11.24 -8.59 -5.75
N PHE A 71 -11.73 -9.36 -4.77
CA PHE A 71 -12.18 -10.72 -5.02
C PHE A 71 -13.44 -10.80 -5.89
N LYS A 72 -14.27 -9.76 -5.86
CA LYS A 72 -15.49 -9.69 -6.66
C LYS A 72 -15.20 -9.31 -8.12
N ASN A 73 -14.27 -8.39 -8.35
CA ASN A 73 -14.15 -7.69 -9.64
C ASN A 73 -12.87 -8.02 -10.42
N ASP A 74 -11.77 -8.41 -9.76
CA ASP A 74 -10.44 -8.51 -10.40
C ASP A 74 -9.78 -9.89 -10.23
N TYR A 75 -10.18 -10.68 -9.25
CA TYR A 75 -9.55 -11.97 -9.01
C TYR A 75 -9.92 -13.01 -10.08
N GLN A 76 -8.91 -13.50 -10.81
CA GLN A 76 -9.08 -14.51 -11.87
C GLN A 76 -8.30 -15.81 -11.61
N GLY A 77 -7.71 -15.94 -10.42
CA GLY A 77 -6.90 -17.13 -10.09
C GLY A 77 -7.75 -18.35 -9.77
N SER A 78 -7.20 -19.55 -10.03
CA SER A 78 -7.85 -20.83 -9.73
C SER A 78 -7.92 -21.15 -8.25
N GLU A 79 -6.98 -20.62 -7.41
CA GLU A 79 -6.86 -20.93 -5.98
C GLU A 79 -7.45 -19.85 -5.07
N ALA A 80 -8.71 -19.48 -5.30
CA ALA A 80 -9.37 -18.41 -4.55
C ALA A 80 -9.38 -18.65 -3.03
N ALA A 81 -9.57 -19.90 -2.58
CA ALA A 81 -9.60 -20.24 -1.15
C ALA A 81 -8.25 -19.95 -0.46
N HIS A 82 -7.15 -20.38 -1.07
CA HIS A 82 -5.81 -20.12 -0.54
C HIS A 82 -5.44 -18.62 -0.56
N GLN A 83 -5.84 -17.92 -1.61
CA GLN A 83 -5.60 -16.48 -1.70
C GLN A 83 -6.41 -15.72 -0.65
N LYS A 84 -7.68 -16.07 -0.43
CA LYS A 84 -8.52 -15.49 0.63
C LYS A 84 -7.94 -15.75 2.01
N ALA A 85 -7.51 -16.99 2.31
CA ALA A 85 -6.92 -17.33 3.59
C ALA A 85 -5.64 -16.51 3.89
N ARG A 86 -4.75 -16.33 2.87
CA ARG A 86 -3.57 -15.46 3.01
C ARG A 86 -3.94 -14.00 3.19
N THR A 87 -4.99 -13.54 2.52
CA THR A 87 -5.44 -12.14 2.60
C THR A 87 -6.15 -11.86 3.92
N GLN A 88 -6.82 -12.86 4.53
CA GLN A 88 -7.51 -12.73 5.80
C GLN A 88 -6.60 -12.20 6.92
N HIS A 89 -5.36 -12.70 7.01
CA HIS A 89 -4.37 -12.20 7.97
C HIS A 89 -4.18 -10.67 7.90
N TRP A 90 -4.24 -10.12 6.71
CA TRP A 90 -4.11 -8.67 6.49
C TRP A 90 -5.38 -7.93 6.84
N VAL A 91 -6.55 -8.52 6.56
CA VAL A 91 -7.85 -7.96 6.96
C VAL A 91 -7.97 -7.90 8.46
N ASP A 92 -7.51 -8.93 9.18
CA ASP A 92 -7.55 -8.97 10.65
C ASP A 92 -6.70 -7.86 11.30
N LEU A 93 -5.61 -7.43 10.65
CA LEU A 93 -4.69 -6.44 11.19
C LEU A 93 -4.91 -5.01 10.64
N LEU A 94 -5.41 -4.88 9.44
CA LEU A 94 -5.48 -3.62 8.70
C LEU A 94 -6.87 -3.31 8.14
N GLY A 95 -7.84 -4.22 8.31
CA GLY A 95 -9.15 -4.17 7.66
C GLY A 95 -9.90 -2.86 7.85
N ASP A 96 -9.87 -2.30 9.05
CA ASP A 96 -10.58 -1.06 9.41
C ASP A 96 -9.80 0.22 9.02
N ARG A 97 -8.55 0.07 8.55
CA ARG A 97 -7.75 1.23 8.16
C ARG A 97 -8.06 1.67 6.75
N TYR A 98 -8.05 2.97 6.54
CA TYR A 98 -8.17 3.53 5.19
C TYR A 98 -6.94 3.18 4.35
N ILE A 99 -7.16 2.82 3.09
CA ILE A 99 -6.08 2.38 2.18
C ILE A 99 -4.99 3.43 1.98
N VAL A 100 -5.34 4.71 2.10
CA VAL A 100 -4.42 5.85 1.98
C VAL A 100 -3.50 6.02 3.18
N ASP A 101 -3.90 5.51 4.35
CA ASP A 101 -3.16 5.63 5.61
C ASP A 101 -2.25 4.43 5.87
N ILE A 102 -2.34 3.38 5.04
CA ILE A 102 -1.51 2.19 5.19
C ILE A 102 -0.13 2.44 4.59
N THR A 103 0.88 2.39 5.45
CA THR A 103 2.27 2.65 5.09
C THR A 103 3.08 1.36 4.92
N THR A 104 4.28 1.47 4.34
CA THR A 104 5.25 0.36 4.27
C THR A 104 5.60 -0.17 5.66
N SER A 105 5.63 0.70 6.69
CA SER A 105 5.90 0.31 8.08
C SER A 105 4.78 -0.57 8.65
N ASP A 106 3.52 -0.26 8.35
CA ASP A 106 2.37 -1.07 8.78
C ASP A 106 2.40 -2.47 8.16
N ILE A 107 2.74 -2.54 6.87
CA ILE A 107 2.90 -3.82 6.18
C ILE A 107 4.05 -4.62 6.78
N SER A 108 5.20 -3.99 7.05
CA SER A 108 6.35 -4.65 7.69
C SER A 108 6.00 -5.17 9.08
N TYR A 109 5.27 -4.39 9.87
CA TYR A 109 4.76 -4.83 11.18
C TYR A 109 3.85 -6.05 11.05
N ALA A 110 2.91 -6.04 10.10
CA ALA A 110 1.99 -7.16 9.88
C ALA A 110 2.73 -8.44 9.39
N ILE A 111 3.78 -8.31 8.56
CA ILE A 111 4.65 -9.44 8.20
C ILE A 111 5.32 -10.04 9.44
N ASN A 112 5.79 -9.20 10.36
CA ASN A 112 6.45 -9.65 11.59
C ASN A 112 5.48 -10.32 12.58
N LYS A 113 4.17 -10.09 12.45
CA LYS A 113 3.12 -10.78 13.22
C LYS A 113 2.77 -12.17 12.68
N LEU A 114 3.22 -12.52 11.49
CA LEU A 114 3.06 -13.87 10.98
C LEU A 114 3.76 -14.90 11.92
N PRO A 115 3.18 -16.10 12.08
CA PRO A 115 3.77 -17.14 12.92
C PRO A 115 5.24 -17.39 12.57
N LYS A 116 6.09 -17.46 13.58
CA LYS A 116 7.54 -17.73 13.41
C LYS A 116 7.83 -19.09 12.79
N THR A 117 6.90 -20.03 12.94
CA THR A 117 6.96 -21.39 12.36
C THR A 117 6.84 -21.40 10.84
N LEU A 118 6.33 -20.34 10.22
CA LEU A 118 6.20 -20.25 8.77
C LEU A 118 7.56 -20.05 8.10
N SER A 119 7.80 -20.81 7.01
CA SER A 119 8.98 -20.63 6.17
C SER A 119 9.00 -19.24 5.50
N ASN A 120 10.19 -18.79 5.12
CA ASN A 120 10.35 -17.52 4.39
C ASN A 120 9.57 -17.54 3.07
N ALA A 121 9.53 -18.64 2.37
CA ALA A 121 8.75 -18.81 1.14
C ALA A 121 7.25 -18.58 1.40
N THR A 122 6.73 -19.12 2.50
CA THR A 122 5.33 -18.91 2.89
C THR A 122 5.07 -17.44 3.23
N LYS A 123 5.94 -16.79 4.02
CA LYS A 123 5.83 -15.36 4.35
C LYS A 123 5.88 -14.47 3.09
N ASN A 124 6.72 -14.81 2.13
CA ASN A 124 6.77 -14.11 0.84
C ASN A 124 5.46 -14.27 0.03
N ARG A 125 4.79 -15.42 0.13
CA ARG A 125 3.47 -15.61 -0.48
C ARG A 125 2.39 -14.78 0.18
N TYR A 126 2.41 -14.63 1.52
CA TYR A 126 1.52 -13.68 2.22
C TYR A 126 1.77 -12.24 1.74
N LYS A 127 3.04 -11.83 1.62
CA LYS A 127 3.41 -10.52 1.08
C LYS A 127 2.92 -10.33 -0.37
N ALA A 128 3.06 -11.34 -1.22
CA ALA A 128 2.59 -11.30 -2.58
C ALA A 128 1.05 -11.14 -2.65
N ALA A 129 0.32 -11.84 -1.79
CA ALA A 129 -1.15 -11.75 -1.73
C ALA A 129 -1.63 -10.32 -1.46
N VAL A 130 -1.05 -9.62 -0.47
CA VAL A 130 -1.42 -8.24 -0.17
C VAL A 130 -0.93 -7.26 -1.25
N SER A 131 0.22 -7.54 -1.89
CA SER A 131 0.75 -6.71 -2.96
C SER A 131 -0.17 -6.65 -4.18
N VAL A 132 -0.83 -7.75 -4.52
CA VAL A 132 -1.80 -7.79 -5.64
C VAL A 132 -3.02 -6.94 -5.31
N VAL A 133 -3.55 -7.00 -4.07
CA VAL A 133 -4.67 -6.16 -3.62
C VAL A 133 -4.32 -4.67 -3.69
N PHE A 134 -3.13 -4.26 -3.24
CA PHE A 134 -2.69 -2.86 -3.39
C PHE A 134 -2.41 -2.47 -4.84
N SER A 135 -2.01 -3.41 -5.70
CA SER A 135 -1.90 -3.14 -7.14
C SER A 135 -3.26 -2.90 -7.79
N TYR A 136 -4.30 -3.61 -7.33
CA TYR A 136 -5.68 -3.32 -7.70
C TYR A 136 -6.10 -1.92 -7.22
N ALA A 137 -5.79 -1.53 -5.98
CA ALA A 137 -6.03 -0.18 -5.47
C ALA A 137 -5.34 0.90 -6.33
N CYS A 138 -4.10 0.66 -6.77
CA CYS A 138 -3.41 1.60 -7.65
C CYS A 138 -4.14 1.78 -9.00
N ARG A 139 -4.73 0.71 -9.55
CA ARG A 139 -5.46 0.77 -10.83
C ARG A 139 -6.83 1.41 -10.69
N GLN A 140 -7.61 1.00 -9.69
CA GLN A 140 -9.02 1.40 -9.55
C GLN A 140 -9.20 2.71 -8.81
N TYR A 141 -8.43 2.92 -7.75
CA TYR A 141 -8.55 4.10 -6.89
C TYR A 141 -7.47 5.15 -7.15
N GLY A 142 -6.50 4.85 -8.03
CA GLY A 142 -5.40 5.76 -8.35
C GLY A 142 -4.41 5.91 -7.18
N LEU A 143 -4.31 4.94 -6.28
CA LEU A 143 -3.27 4.92 -5.24
C LEU A 143 -1.91 5.00 -5.91
N VAL A 144 -1.10 6.00 -5.55
CA VAL A 144 0.13 6.35 -6.27
C VAL A 144 1.22 5.31 -6.11
N LEU A 145 1.27 4.71 -4.94
CA LEU A 145 2.29 3.73 -4.58
C LEU A 145 1.65 2.53 -3.90
N ASN A 146 2.04 1.36 -4.36
CA ASN A 146 1.80 0.15 -3.61
C ASN A 146 2.81 0.07 -2.44
N PRO A 147 2.36 0.16 -1.17
CA PRO A 147 3.25 0.21 0.00
C PRO A 147 4.07 -1.06 0.18
N VAL A 148 3.69 -2.16 -0.48
CA VAL A 148 4.37 -3.46 -0.39
C VAL A 148 5.60 -3.53 -1.28
N LYS A 149 5.67 -2.76 -2.38
CA LYS A 149 6.76 -2.87 -3.37
C LYS A 149 8.14 -2.57 -2.80
N ASN A 150 8.22 -1.68 -1.81
CA ASN A 150 9.48 -1.29 -1.19
C ASN A 150 9.97 -2.30 -0.12
N ILE A 151 9.20 -3.35 0.16
CA ILE A 151 9.59 -4.38 1.13
C ILE A 151 10.38 -5.47 0.44
N ARG A 152 11.63 -5.67 0.87
CA ARG A 152 12.47 -6.76 0.36
C ARG A 152 11.84 -8.13 0.66
N SER A 153 11.94 -9.06 -0.27
CA SER A 153 11.55 -10.46 -0.02
C SER A 153 12.56 -11.12 0.90
N LEU A 154 12.07 -12.04 1.74
CA LEU A 154 12.91 -12.86 2.59
C LEU A 154 13.67 -13.89 1.73
N PRO A 155 14.92 -14.23 2.09
CA PRO A 155 15.68 -15.22 1.34
C PRO A 155 14.99 -16.59 1.41
N GLU A 156 14.84 -17.22 0.24
CA GLU A 156 14.23 -18.53 0.10
C GLU A 156 15.31 -19.56 -0.24
N ASN A 157 15.38 -20.64 0.54
CA ASN A 157 16.25 -21.76 0.24
C ASN A 157 15.41 -22.88 -0.40
N ASN A 158 15.04 -22.68 -1.65
CA ASN A 158 14.13 -23.55 -2.42
C ASN A 158 14.88 -24.49 -3.38
N ALA A 159 16.18 -24.64 -3.24
CA ALA A 159 16.97 -25.55 -4.08
C ALA A 159 16.46 -26.98 -3.88
N ARG A 160 15.66 -27.48 -4.82
CA ARG A 160 15.29 -28.89 -4.88
C ARG A 160 16.47 -29.63 -5.53
N THR A 161 17.30 -30.23 -4.73
CA THR A 161 18.32 -31.16 -5.21
C THR A 161 17.71 -32.56 -5.25
N ARG A 162 17.02 -32.89 -6.33
CA ARG A 162 16.68 -34.25 -6.64
C ARG A 162 17.65 -34.75 -7.69
N TYR A 163 18.43 -35.72 -7.32
CA TYR A 163 19.24 -36.50 -8.27
C TYR A 163 18.43 -37.71 -8.72
N LEU A 164 18.55 -38.08 -9.99
CA LEU A 164 18.01 -39.33 -10.49
C LEU A 164 18.69 -40.49 -9.75
N SER A 165 17.90 -41.47 -9.28
CA SER A 165 18.45 -42.72 -8.79
C SER A 165 19.13 -43.50 -9.95
N ASN A 166 20.01 -44.45 -9.63
CA ASN A 166 20.66 -45.26 -10.65
C ASN A 166 19.65 -46.01 -11.52
N ASP A 167 18.52 -46.46 -10.97
CA ASP A 167 17.47 -47.15 -11.70
C ASP A 167 16.69 -46.21 -12.62
N GLU A 168 16.42 -44.98 -12.18
CA GLU A 168 15.80 -43.95 -13.01
C GLU A 168 16.72 -43.53 -14.16
N ARG A 169 18.03 -43.46 -13.88
CA ARG A 169 19.08 -43.15 -14.88
C ARG A 169 19.17 -44.25 -15.91
N SER A 170 19.14 -45.52 -15.51
CA SER A 170 19.20 -46.70 -16.43
C SER A 170 17.93 -46.85 -17.30
N ARG A 171 16.81 -46.23 -16.92
CA ARG A 171 15.58 -46.21 -17.72
C ARG A 171 15.52 -45.10 -18.76
N LEU A 172 16.42 -44.11 -18.66
CA LEU A 172 16.49 -42.97 -19.56
C LEU A 172 17.51 -43.17 -20.68
N PHE A 173 18.43 -44.13 -20.54
CA PHE A 173 19.45 -44.51 -21.49
C PHE A 173 19.35 -46.02 -21.79
#